data_8e8bccc59acb7273f8551809ee16bdd2
#
_entry.id   8e8bccc59acb7273f8551809ee16bdd2
#
_cell.length_a   1.000
_cell.length_b   1.000
_cell.length_c   1.000
_cell.angle_alpha   90.00
_cell.angle_beta   90.00
_cell.angle_gamma   90.00
#
_symmetry.space_group_name_H-M   'P 1'
#
loop_
_entity.id
_entity.type
_entity.pdbx_description
1 polymer ?
#
loop_
_entity_poly.entity_id
_entity_poly.type
_entity_poly.pdbx_seq_one_letter_code
_entity_poly.pdbx_strand_id
1 'polypeptide(L)'
;MARVSDTSGEVAFKSAKELREILDTVLREIDGDPDDGPRLGAAAAPLRLEFPDLKLAVNVRRDDGPRHYLRWDFSRRSRVAPKLRLTMESEVANRLFQGRENPAIAIARGRLRTSIEDAGAALRFFPAAKPLFSRYRELVSEKYPHLALK
;
A
#
# COMPACT_ATOMS: atom_id res chain seq x y z
N MET A 1 10.99 -21.09 -18.26
CA MET A 1 11.17 -20.65 -18.05
C MET A 1 11.47 -19.80 -17.71
N ALA A 2 11.21 -19.51 -17.96
CA ALA A 2 11.59 -18.82 -17.67
C ALA A 2 11.55 -18.12 -17.04
N ARG A 3 11.32 -18.06 -16.84
CA ARG A 3 11.46 -17.29 -16.23
C ARG A 3 12.33 -17.11 -15.49
N VAL A 4 12.49 -17.45 -15.58
CA VAL A 4 13.44 -17.29 -14.96
C VAL A 4 14.27 -16.39 -14.81
N SER A 5 14.61 -16.30 -15.43
CA SER A 5 15.41 -15.32 -15.42
C SER A 5 15.16 -14.37 -14.60
N ASP A 6 14.53 -14.22 -14.74
CA ASP A 6 13.97 -13.34 -14.06
C ASP A 6 14.27 -13.39 -12.68
N THR A 7 14.62 -14.32 -12.21
CA THR A 7 14.83 -14.39 -10.83
C THR A 7 16.13 -13.84 -10.39
N SER A 8 17.09 -13.85 -11.20
CA SER A 8 18.38 -13.32 -10.84
C SER A 8 18.34 -11.82 -10.78
N GLY A 9 18.51 -11.24 -9.59
CA GLY A 9 18.47 -9.81 -9.37
C GLY A 9 17.08 -9.22 -9.31
N GLU A 10 16.06 -10.02 -9.49
CA GLU A 10 14.71 -9.51 -9.36
C GLU A 10 14.34 -9.32 -7.90
N VAL A 11 13.65 -8.20 -7.64
CA VAL A 11 13.15 -7.88 -6.32
C VAL A 11 11.67 -8.24 -6.28
N ALA A 12 11.34 -9.23 -5.49
CA ALA A 12 9.97 -9.73 -5.45
C ALA A 12 9.62 -10.23 -4.07
N PHE A 13 8.34 -10.11 -3.73
CA PHE A 13 7.81 -10.68 -2.49
C PHE A 13 7.85 -12.20 -2.57
N LYS A 14 8.22 -12.82 -1.47
CA LYS A 14 8.24 -14.28 -1.39
C LYS A 14 6.83 -14.88 -1.45
N SER A 15 5.85 -14.14 -0.94
CA SER A 15 4.46 -14.60 -0.90
C SER A 15 3.54 -13.44 -0.58
N ALA A 16 2.24 -13.65 -0.74
CA ALA A 16 1.23 -12.70 -0.29
C ALA A 16 1.33 -12.46 1.22
N LYS A 17 1.65 -13.51 1.97
CA LYS A 17 1.80 -13.39 3.41
C LYS A 17 2.88 -12.39 3.79
N GLU A 18 3.97 -12.33 3.05
CA GLU A 18 5.04 -11.40 3.34
C GLU A 18 4.56 -9.95 3.20
N LEU A 19 3.90 -9.61 2.09
CA LEU A 19 3.38 -8.27 1.91
C LEU A 19 2.31 -7.95 2.95
N ARG A 20 1.46 -8.90 3.27
CA ARG A 20 0.44 -8.73 4.31
C ARG A 20 1.07 -8.40 5.66
N GLU A 21 2.11 -9.11 6.05
CA GLU A 21 2.81 -8.86 7.31
C GLU A 21 3.43 -7.46 7.34
N ILE A 22 4.04 -7.05 6.23
CA ILE A 22 4.64 -5.72 6.14
C ILE A 22 3.56 -4.65 6.30
N LEU A 23 2.47 -4.76 5.55
CA LEU A 23 1.40 -3.78 5.62
C LEU A 23 0.74 -3.74 6.98
N ASP A 24 0.53 -4.91 7.59
CA ASP A 24 -0.05 -4.98 8.94
C ASP A 24 0.82 -4.24 9.95
N THR A 25 2.12 -4.46 9.89
CA THR A 25 3.07 -3.79 10.78
C THR A 25 3.06 -2.28 10.57
N VAL A 26 3.14 -1.84 9.31
CA VAL A 26 3.17 -0.42 9.00
C VAL A 26 1.88 0.27 9.44
N LEU A 27 0.73 -0.35 9.15
CA LEU A 27 -0.56 0.23 9.56
C LEU A 27 -0.70 0.30 11.08
N ARG A 28 -0.19 -0.71 11.77
CA ARG A 28 -0.22 -0.71 13.23
C ARG A 28 0.62 0.43 13.80
N GLU A 29 1.79 0.69 13.21
CA GLU A 29 2.63 1.79 13.65
C GLU A 29 1.96 3.14 13.40
N ILE A 30 1.32 3.30 12.25
CA ILE A 30 0.61 4.54 11.93
C ILE A 30 -0.57 4.73 12.87
N ASP A 31 -1.31 3.66 13.14
CA ASP A 31 -2.45 3.71 14.07
C ASP A 31 -2.02 4.12 15.47
N GLY A 32 -0.79 3.81 15.86
CA GLY A 32 -0.25 4.21 17.15
C GLY A 32 0.28 5.64 17.19
N ASP A 33 0.29 6.35 16.06
CA ASP A 33 0.84 7.70 15.99
C ASP A 33 -0.30 8.72 15.97
N PRO A 34 -0.33 9.66 16.97
CA PRO A 34 -1.44 10.62 17.09
C PRO A 34 -1.49 11.67 15.97
N ASP A 35 -0.45 11.79 15.17
CA ASP A 35 -0.45 12.70 14.03
C ASP A 35 -0.73 11.96 12.73
N ASP A 36 -0.04 10.85 12.49
CA ASP A 36 -0.13 10.12 11.23
C ASP A 36 -1.43 9.32 11.10
N GLY A 37 -1.92 8.75 12.21
CA GLY A 37 -3.13 7.94 12.19
C GLY A 37 -4.35 8.73 11.72
N PRO A 38 -4.68 9.85 12.37
CA PRO A 38 -5.83 10.67 11.94
C PRO A 38 -5.67 11.22 10.54
N ARG A 39 -4.45 11.59 10.16
CA ARG A 39 -4.19 12.17 8.84
C ARG A 39 -4.47 11.16 7.73
N LEU A 40 -3.99 9.94 7.89
CA LEU A 40 -4.24 8.89 6.90
C LEU A 40 -5.72 8.55 6.83
N GLY A 41 -6.37 8.43 7.99
CA GLY A 41 -7.80 8.15 8.04
C GLY A 41 -8.63 9.21 7.34
N ALA A 42 -8.29 10.49 7.54
CA ALA A 42 -9.02 11.57 6.92
C ALA A 42 -8.82 11.64 5.41
N ALA A 43 -7.62 11.29 4.94
CA ALA A 43 -7.29 11.44 3.52
C ALA A 43 -7.78 10.28 2.66
N ALA A 44 -7.91 9.09 3.23
CA ALA A 44 -8.01 7.91 2.40
C ALA A 44 -9.16 6.97 2.72
N ALA A 45 -9.68 7.03 3.92
CA ALA A 45 -10.63 6.00 4.35
C ALA A 45 -12.06 6.30 3.88
N PRO A 46 -12.81 5.31 3.41
CA PRO A 46 -12.38 3.94 3.19
C PRO A 46 -11.49 3.79 1.98
N LEU A 47 -10.38 3.07 2.16
CA LEU A 47 -9.38 2.84 1.14
C LEU A 47 -9.28 1.33 0.88
N ARG A 48 -9.10 0.95 -0.37
CA ARG A 48 -8.81 -0.42 -0.73
C ARG A 48 -7.57 -0.46 -1.62
N LEU A 49 -6.58 -1.23 -1.22
CA LEU A 49 -5.40 -1.51 -2.02
C LEU A 49 -5.50 -2.96 -2.50
N GLU A 50 -5.34 -3.18 -3.80
CA GLU A 50 -5.41 -4.50 -4.40
C GLU A 50 -4.12 -4.84 -5.11
N PHE A 51 -3.64 -6.07 -4.88
CA PHE A 51 -2.43 -6.60 -5.50
C PHE A 51 -2.78 -7.92 -6.21
N PRO A 52 -3.26 -7.83 -7.46
CA PRO A 52 -3.81 -9.01 -8.15
C PRO A 52 -2.84 -10.16 -8.30
N ASP A 53 -1.56 -9.86 -8.52
CA ASP A 53 -0.54 -10.90 -8.70
C ASP A 53 -0.36 -11.76 -7.45
N LEU A 54 -0.66 -11.22 -6.27
CA LEU A 54 -0.59 -11.94 -5.00
C LEU A 54 -1.96 -12.35 -4.48
N LYS A 55 -3.02 -12.00 -5.18
CA LYS A 55 -4.40 -12.25 -4.74
C LYS A 55 -4.62 -11.69 -3.34
N LEU A 56 -4.08 -10.53 -3.10
CA LEU A 56 -4.12 -9.87 -1.80
C LEU A 56 -4.80 -8.51 -1.92
N ALA A 57 -5.59 -8.17 -0.92
CA ALA A 57 -6.18 -6.85 -0.80
C ALA A 57 -6.12 -6.41 0.66
N VAL A 58 -6.02 -5.12 0.89
CA VAL A 58 -6.15 -4.55 2.21
C VAL A 58 -7.21 -3.44 2.18
N ASN A 59 -8.12 -3.49 3.14
CA ASN A 59 -9.16 -2.48 3.30
C ASN A 59 -8.83 -1.67 4.55
N VAL A 60 -8.73 -0.35 4.40
CA VAL A 60 -8.39 0.56 5.49
C VAL A 60 -9.52 1.55 5.66
N ARG A 61 -9.96 1.76 6.88
CA ARG A 61 -10.99 2.74 7.19
C ARG A 61 -10.67 3.45 8.49
N ARG A 62 -11.28 4.60 8.67
CA ARG A 62 -11.13 5.36 9.89
C ARG A 62 -11.88 4.67 11.02
N ASP A 63 -11.26 4.65 12.19
CA ASP A 63 -11.91 4.16 13.41
C ASP A 63 -12.20 5.38 14.30
N ASP A 64 -13.46 5.58 14.61
CA ASP A 64 -13.89 6.71 15.44
C ASP A 64 -13.89 6.37 16.93
N GLY A 65 -13.40 5.20 17.29
CA GLY A 65 -13.30 4.79 18.68
C GLY A 65 -12.19 5.51 19.45
N PRO A 66 -12.14 5.36 20.77
CA PRO A 66 -11.19 6.11 21.60
C PRO A 66 -9.77 5.56 21.60
N ARG A 67 -9.54 4.36 21.05
CA ARG A 67 -8.24 3.69 21.14
C ARG A 67 -7.48 3.63 19.84
N HIS A 68 -8.16 3.76 18.71
CA HIS A 68 -7.56 3.57 17.38
C HIS A 68 -8.01 4.66 16.44
N TYR A 69 -7.14 5.03 15.52
CA TYR A 69 -7.45 5.96 14.45
C TYR A 69 -7.87 5.22 13.17
N LEU A 70 -7.36 4.00 13.00
CA LEU A 70 -7.56 3.20 11.81
C LEU A 70 -8.04 1.81 12.17
N ARG A 71 -8.76 1.22 11.23
CA ARG A 71 -9.15 -0.17 11.28
C ARG A 71 -8.90 -0.77 9.91
N TRP A 72 -8.30 -1.95 9.85
CA TRP A 72 -7.99 -2.56 8.56
C TRP A 72 -8.15 -4.07 8.64
N ASP A 73 -8.37 -4.66 7.44
CA ASP A 73 -8.44 -6.10 7.28
C ASP A 73 -7.93 -6.47 5.89
N PHE A 74 -7.68 -7.75 5.69
CA PHE A 74 -7.17 -8.27 4.43
C PHE A 74 -8.21 -9.10 3.68
N SER A 75 -9.47 -8.78 3.87
CA SER A 75 -10.57 -9.48 3.23
C SER A 75 -10.62 -9.15 1.73
N ARG A 76 -10.95 -10.17 0.93
CA ARG A 76 -11.17 -9.96 -0.50
C ARG A 76 -12.37 -9.08 -0.78
N ARG A 77 -13.32 -9.04 0.15
CA ARG A 77 -14.52 -8.21 0.03
C ARG A 77 -14.46 -7.10 1.04
N SER A 78 -14.73 -5.89 0.58
CA SER A 78 -14.86 -4.77 1.47
C SER A 78 -16.29 -4.72 2.00
N ARG A 79 -16.41 -4.49 3.31
CA ARG A 79 -17.73 -4.32 3.94
C ARG A 79 -18.31 -2.95 3.65
N VAL A 80 -17.45 -2.01 3.30
CA VAL A 80 -17.83 -0.65 3.00
C VAL A 80 -17.28 -0.31 1.63
N ALA A 81 -18.07 0.34 0.79
CA ALA A 81 -17.61 0.75 -0.52
C ALA A 81 -16.43 1.70 -0.37
N PRO A 82 -15.28 1.43 -0.99
CA PRO A 82 -14.14 2.30 -0.86
C PRO A 82 -14.34 3.61 -1.59
N LYS A 83 -13.91 4.70 -0.96
CA LYS A 83 -13.84 5.99 -1.63
C LYS A 83 -12.68 6.02 -2.60
N LEU A 84 -11.63 5.30 -2.28
CA LEU A 84 -10.44 5.22 -3.10
C LEU A 84 -10.04 3.75 -3.23
N ARG A 85 -9.91 3.30 -4.46
CA ARG A 85 -9.41 1.96 -4.77
C ARG A 85 -8.18 2.10 -5.65
N LEU A 86 -7.10 1.50 -5.20
CA LEU A 86 -5.84 1.47 -5.93
C LEU A 86 -5.50 0.02 -6.24
N THR A 87 -5.25 -0.27 -7.50
CA THR A 87 -4.91 -1.62 -7.95
C THR A 87 -3.57 -1.59 -8.66
N MET A 88 -2.65 -2.43 -8.23
CA MET A 88 -1.30 -2.48 -8.81
C MET A 88 -0.66 -3.84 -8.55
N GLU A 89 0.26 -4.22 -9.42
CA GLU A 89 1.08 -5.39 -9.17
C GLU A 89 1.99 -5.12 -7.97
N SER A 90 2.37 -6.16 -7.26
CA SER A 90 3.18 -6.02 -6.06
C SER A 90 4.55 -5.38 -6.33
N GLU A 91 5.12 -5.63 -7.51
CA GLU A 91 6.38 -5.01 -7.90
C GLU A 91 6.23 -3.49 -7.97
N VAL A 92 5.13 -3.01 -8.57
CA VAL A 92 4.85 -1.58 -8.64
C VAL A 92 4.65 -1.01 -7.25
N ALA A 93 3.93 -1.73 -6.39
CA ALA A 93 3.72 -1.32 -5.01
C ALA A 93 5.04 -1.16 -4.28
N ASN A 94 5.95 -2.12 -4.43
CA ASN A 94 7.24 -2.06 -3.77
C ASN A 94 8.05 -0.84 -4.20
N ARG A 95 8.04 -0.52 -5.51
CA ARG A 95 8.73 0.66 -6.02
C ARG A 95 8.05 1.95 -5.57
N LEU A 96 6.73 1.99 -5.63
CA LEU A 96 5.96 3.16 -5.24
C LEU A 96 6.20 3.50 -3.77
N PHE A 97 6.10 2.49 -2.90
CA PHE A 97 6.25 2.68 -1.46
C PHE A 97 7.68 3.08 -1.08
N GLN A 98 8.66 2.68 -1.87
CA GLN A 98 10.06 3.07 -1.62
C GLN A 98 10.46 4.36 -2.35
N GLY A 99 9.52 5.04 -3.00
CA GLY A 99 9.79 6.30 -3.66
C GLY A 99 10.51 6.17 -5.00
N ARG A 100 10.48 4.98 -5.62
CA ARG A 100 11.15 4.71 -6.89
C ARG A 100 10.20 4.72 -8.08
N GLU A 101 8.95 5.03 -7.84
CA GLU A 101 7.94 5.10 -8.89
C GLU A 101 7.10 6.35 -8.63
N ASN A 102 6.92 7.17 -9.64
CA ASN A 102 6.09 8.36 -9.53
C ASN A 102 4.62 7.94 -9.69
N PRO A 103 3.74 8.26 -8.75
CA PRO A 103 2.33 7.84 -8.83
C PRO A 103 1.62 8.36 -10.07
N ALA A 104 1.83 9.62 -10.44
CA ALA A 104 1.16 10.18 -11.61
C ALA A 104 1.59 9.49 -12.90
N ILE A 105 2.87 9.17 -13.01
CA ILE A 105 3.39 8.45 -14.17
C ILE A 105 2.85 7.02 -14.20
N ALA A 106 2.82 6.37 -13.05
CA ALA A 106 2.28 5.02 -12.94
C ALA A 106 0.82 4.96 -13.37
N ILE A 107 0.02 5.95 -12.96
CA ILE A 107 -1.38 6.05 -13.38
C ILE A 107 -1.47 6.26 -14.89
N ALA A 108 -0.68 7.19 -15.42
CA ALA A 108 -0.70 7.50 -16.84
C ALA A 108 -0.33 6.29 -17.71
N ARG A 109 0.54 5.43 -17.19
CA ARG A 109 0.99 4.24 -17.92
C ARG A 109 0.17 2.99 -17.62
N GLY A 110 -0.88 3.11 -16.81
CA GLY A 110 -1.75 1.99 -16.48
C GLY A 110 -1.17 0.99 -15.50
N ARG A 111 -0.03 1.29 -14.88
CA ARG A 111 0.55 0.40 -13.87
C ARG A 111 -0.11 0.55 -12.51
N LEU A 112 -0.66 1.72 -12.21
CA LEU A 112 -1.46 1.98 -11.03
C LEU A 112 -2.84 2.38 -11.51
N ARG A 113 -3.84 1.58 -11.16
CA ARG A 113 -5.22 1.85 -11.59
C ARG A 113 -6.04 2.33 -10.40
N THR A 114 -6.92 3.30 -10.68
CA THR A 114 -7.88 3.79 -9.70
C THR A 114 -9.26 3.74 -10.34
N SER A 115 -10.32 3.93 -9.56
CA SER A 115 -11.62 4.15 -10.19
C SER A 115 -11.59 5.51 -10.89
N ILE A 116 -12.37 5.64 -11.96
CA ILE A 116 -12.34 6.83 -12.78
C ILE A 116 -12.69 8.09 -11.99
N GLU A 117 -13.67 7.98 -11.10
CA GLU A 117 -14.11 9.10 -10.29
C GLU A 117 -13.05 9.53 -9.26
N ASP A 118 -12.11 8.65 -8.95
CA ASP A 118 -11.17 8.85 -7.85
C ASP A 118 -9.76 9.21 -8.30
N ALA A 119 -9.51 9.44 -9.58
CA ALA A 119 -8.16 9.72 -10.07
C ALA A 119 -7.53 10.91 -9.34
N GLY A 120 -8.28 12.00 -9.16
CA GLY A 120 -7.80 13.16 -8.43
C GLY A 120 -7.60 12.88 -6.96
N ALA A 121 -8.49 12.07 -6.37
CA ALA A 121 -8.36 11.67 -4.98
C ALA A 121 -7.11 10.84 -4.74
N ALA A 122 -6.76 9.96 -5.70
CA ALA A 122 -5.54 9.18 -5.61
C ALA A 122 -4.31 10.08 -5.52
N LEU A 123 -4.26 11.11 -6.36
CA LEU A 123 -3.13 12.04 -6.33
C LEU A 123 -3.06 12.84 -5.02
N ARG A 124 -4.21 13.14 -4.42
CA ARG A 124 -4.24 13.81 -3.12
C ARG A 124 -3.87 12.88 -1.98
N PHE A 125 -4.15 11.59 -2.14
CA PHE A 125 -3.82 10.60 -1.13
C PHE A 125 -2.31 10.49 -0.91
N PHE A 126 -1.51 10.52 -1.96
CA PHE A 126 -0.09 10.23 -1.85
C PHE A 126 0.67 11.17 -0.92
N PRO A 127 0.42 12.50 -0.92
CA PRO A 127 1.07 13.35 0.09
C PRO A 127 0.71 12.97 1.52
N ALA A 128 -0.53 12.59 1.77
CA ALA A 128 -0.99 12.19 3.11
C ALA A 128 -0.46 10.82 3.51
N ALA A 129 -0.04 10.01 2.54
CA ALA A 129 0.47 8.67 2.77
C ALA A 129 1.99 8.62 2.94
N LYS A 130 2.66 9.76 2.98
CA LYS A 130 4.13 9.79 3.18
C LYS A 130 4.58 8.99 4.39
N PRO A 131 3.92 9.06 5.55
CA PRO A 131 4.33 8.23 6.68
C PRO A 131 4.24 6.74 6.41
N LEU A 132 3.26 6.31 5.63
CA LEU A 132 3.13 4.92 5.25
C LEU A 132 4.33 4.49 4.40
N PHE A 133 4.72 5.32 3.44
CA PHE A 133 5.87 5.02 2.57
C PHE A 133 7.18 5.03 3.35
N SER A 134 7.37 6.00 4.24
CA SER A 134 8.58 6.07 5.07
C SER A 134 8.73 4.85 5.96
N ARG A 135 7.65 4.45 6.61
CA ARG A 135 7.68 3.28 7.50
C ARG A 135 7.86 1.99 6.73
N TYR A 136 7.24 1.90 5.56
CA TYR A 136 7.44 0.76 4.67
C TYR A 136 8.93 0.62 4.31
N ARG A 137 9.53 1.72 3.87
CA ARG A 137 10.94 1.72 3.47
C ARG A 137 11.87 1.34 4.62
N GLU A 138 11.63 1.88 5.80
CA GLU A 138 12.42 1.55 6.98
C GLU A 138 12.30 0.08 7.34
N LEU A 139 11.08 -0.45 7.36
CA LEU A 139 10.84 -1.84 7.71
C LEU A 139 11.48 -2.79 6.71
N VAL A 140 11.35 -2.49 5.42
CA VAL A 140 11.97 -3.29 4.37
C VAL A 140 13.49 -3.27 4.53
N SER A 141 14.07 -2.11 4.76
CA SER A 141 15.51 -1.99 4.93
C SER A 141 16.02 -2.82 6.11
N GLU A 142 15.27 -2.86 7.20
CA GLU A 142 15.68 -3.56 8.40
C GLU A 142 15.41 -5.06 8.37
N LYS A 143 14.25 -5.46 7.91
CA LYS A 143 13.78 -6.84 8.06
C LYS A 143 13.54 -7.59 6.76
N TYR A 144 13.45 -6.89 5.65
CA TYR A 144 13.16 -7.51 4.35
C TYR A 144 14.14 -7.00 3.29
N PRO A 145 15.46 -7.16 3.53
CA PRO A 145 16.45 -6.55 2.63
C PRO A 145 16.37 -7.05 1.18
N HIS A 146 15.78 -8.21 0.95
CA HIS A 146 15.56 -8.72 -0.41
C HIS A 146 14.59 -7.86 -1.21
N LEU A 147 13.79 -7.02 -0.54
CA LEU A 147 12.85 -6.10 -1.20
C LEU A 147 13.42 -4.70 -1.37
N ALA A 148 14.52 -4.38 -0.68
CA ALA A 148 15.08 -3.04 -0.70
C ALA A 148 15.60 -2.68 -2.09
N LEU A 149 15.24 -1.50 -2.57
CA LEU A 149 15.67 -0.98 -3.86
C LEU A 149 16.78 0.05 -3.66
N LYS A 150 17.73 0.08 -4.60
CA LYS A 150 18.85 1.02 -4.54
C LYS A 150 18.49 2.38 -5.09
#